data_d2bd33e2049098fcca5a2b96d03f2c8f
#
_entry.id   d2bd33e2049098fcca5a2b96d03f2c8f
#
_cell.length_a   1.000
_cell.length_b   1.000
_cell.length_c   1.000
_cell.angle_alpha   90.00
_cell.angle_beta   90.00
_cell.angle_gamma   90.00
#
_symmetry.space_group_name_H-M   'P 1'
#
loop_
_entity.id
_entity.type
_entity.pdbx_description
1 polymer ?
#
loop_
_entity_poly.entity_id
_entity_poly.type
_entity_poly.pdbx_seq_one_letter_code
_entity_poly.pdbx_strand_id
1 'polypeptide(L)'
;MGIFGMFKSNQPAGDENPYTLLKMKQGSNDAPTIDDMYKALELLENGQTDYVSLAQLNQEVDIEVVQAVGEMGMFTVEALPSKNSPEKGKIYYKEHLDEYSMQHYFHAYFETGKVKGLESFEVRKS
;
A
#
# COMPACT_ATOMS: atom_id res chain seq x y z
N MET A 1 -8.48 -26.36 -12.54
CA MET A 1 -8.05 -26.20 -11.83
C MET A 1 -7.85 -26.05 -11.41
N GLY A 2 -8.13 -26.29 -11.94
CA GLY A 2 -7.57 -25.98 -11.35
C GLY A 2 -7.58 -25.70 -11.10
N ILE A 3 -7.72 -25.42 -11.09
CA ILE A 3 -7.29 -25.10 -10.62
C ILE A 3 -7.16 -24.82 -10.20
N PHE A 4 -7.10 -25.03 -10.35
CA PHE A 4 -6.60 -24.70 -9.85
C PHE A 4 -6.26 -24.40 -9.40
N GLY A 5 -6.68 -24.09 -9.85
CA GLY A 5 -6.07 -23.76 -9.23
C GLY A 5 -5.84 -23.60 -9.00
N MET A 6 -5.78 -23.46 -9.04
CA MET A 6 -5.25 -23.23 -8.66
C MET A 6 -5.01 -22.86 -8.22
N PHE A 7 -4.96 -22.66 -8.40
CA PHE A 7 -4.42 -22.20 -7.97
C PHE A 7 -4.08 -21.63 -7.79
N LYS A 8 -3.96 -21.21 -7.75
CA LYS A 8 -3.64 -20.65 -7.66
C LYS A 8 -2.84 -20.23 -7.58
N SER A 9 -2.47 -20.05 -7.55
CA SER A 9 -1.98 -19.75 -7.69
C SER A 9 -1.39 -19.64 -8.37
N ASN A 10 -0.88 -20.00 -8.18
CA ASN A 10 -0.38 -19.69 -9.39
C ASN A 10 -1.34 -19.19 -10.27
N GLN A 11 -1.22 -18.19 -10.71
CA GLN A 11 -2.30 -17.73 -11.45
C GLN A 11 -2.13 -17.89 -12.92
N PRO A 12 -3.11 -18.41 -13.61
CA PRO A 12 -3.09 -18.39 -15.06
C PRO A 12 -2.98 -16.98 -15.59
N ALA A 13 -2.40 -16.83 -16.75
CA ALA A 13 -2.13 -15.52 -17.32
C ALA A 13 -3.38 -14.68 -17.51
N GLY A 14 -4.53 -15.28 -17.68
CA GLY A 14 -5.76 -14.52 -17.87
C GLY A 14 -6.37 -13.98 -16.60
N ASP A 15 -5.76 -14.28 -15.45
CA ASP A 15 -6.33 -13.89 -14.17
C ASP A 15 -5.72 -12.62 -13.62
N GLU A 16 -5.38 -11.70 -14.48
CA GLU A 16 -4.76 -10.46 -14.07
C GLU A 16 -5.77 -9.36 -13.90
N ASN A 17 -6.80 -9.66 -13.15
CA ASN A 17 -7.80 -8.65 -12.82
C ASN A 17 -7.22 -7.68 -11.80
N PRO A 18 -7.58 -6.40 -11.91
CA PRO A 18 -7.13 -5.42 -10.90
C PRO A 18 -7.63 -5.81 -9.52
N TYR A 19 -6.76 -5.66 -8.54
CA TYR A 19 -7.18 -5.87 -7.16
C TYR A 19 -6.30 -5.05 -6.23
N THR A 20 -6.81 -4.86 -5.01
CA THR A 20 -6.12 -4.14 -3.95
C THR A 20 -5.63 -5.16 -2.94
N LEU A 21 -4.39 -5.02 -2.49
CA LEU A 21 -3.81 -5.91 -1.51
C LEU A 21 -3.43 -5.12 -0.27
N LEU A 22 -4.01 -5.50 0.86
CA LEU A 22 -3.68 -4.91 2.16
C LEU A 22 -2.81 -5.92 2.90
N LYS A 23 -1.65 -5.47 3.37
CA LYS A 23 -0.71 -6.35 4.10
C LYS A 23 -0.29 -5.71 5.40
N MET A 24 -0.11 -6.56 6.40
CA MET A 24 0.46 -6.17 7.68
C MET A 24 1.13 -7.39 8.28
N LYS A 25 1.75 -7.23 9.44
CA LYS A 25 2.47 -8.33 10.07
C LYS A 25 1.60 -9.57 10.25
N GLN A 26 0.32 -9.38 10.57
CA GLN A 26 -0.61 -10.46 10.87
C GLN A 26 -1.09 -11.23 9.64
N GLY A 27 -0.90 -10.67 8.44
CA GLY A 27 -1.34 -11.33 7.23
C GLY A 27 -1.70 -10.36 6.13
N SER A 28 -2.38 -10.87 5.11
CA SER A 28 -2.78 -10.07 3.96
C SER A 28 -4.23 -10.32 3.60
N ASN A 29 -4.81 -9.34 2.89
CA ASN A 29 -6.20 -9.39 2.46
C ASN A 29 -6.24 -8.85 1.02
N ASP A 30 -6.65 -9.67 0.06
CA ASP A 30 -6.65 -9.30 -1.35
C ASP A 30 -7.98 -8.73 -1.83
N ALA A 31 -8.90 -8.49 -0.91
CA ALA A 31 -10.18 -7.85 -1.21
C ALA A 31 -10.61 -6.99 -0.02
N PRO A 32 -9.74 -6.05 0.42
CA PRO A 32 -10.06 -5.28 1.62
C PRO A 32 -11.15 -4.26 1.35
N THR A 33 -11.95 -4.04 2.38
CA THR A 33 -12.85 -2.89 2.41
C THR A 33 -12.10 -1.70 3.00
N ILE A 34 -12.70 -0.52 2.90
CA ILE A 34 -12.09 0.65 3.53
C ILE A 34 -12.02 0.47 5.06
N ASP A 35 -13.01 -0.21 5.64
CA ASP A 35 -13.00 -0.49 7.07
C ASP A 35 -11.83 -1.40 7.45
N ASP A 36 -11.54 -2.40 6.61
CA ASP A 36 -10.38 -3.27 6.84
C ASP A 36 -9.10 -2.46 6.85
N MET A 37 -8.99 -1.49 5.94
CA MET A 37 -7.81 -0.63 5.88
C MET A 37 -7.68 0.18 7.17
N TYR A 38 -8.77 0.78 7.64
CA TYR A 38 -8.71 1.58 8.87
C TYR A 38 -8.39 0.72 10.08
N LYS A 39 -8.89 -0.51 10.13
CA LYS A 39 -8.53 -1.42 11.23
C LYS A 39 -7.05 -1.75 11.22
N ALA A 40 -6.47 -1.94 10.03
CA ALA A 40 -5.04 -2.20 9.92
C ALA A 40 -4.24 -0.98 10.40
N LEU A 41 -4.65 0.21 10.01
CA LEU A 41 -3.97 1.42 10.48
C LEU A 41 -4.09 1.58 11.98
N GLU A 42 -5.22 1.19 12.56
CA GLU A 42 -5.37 1.23 14.01
C GLU A 42 -4.39 0.29 14.70
N LEU A 43 -4.16 -0.89 14.14
CA LEU A 43 -3.15 -1.79 14.68
C LEU A 43 -1.76 -1.15 14.64
N LEU A 44 -1.46 -0.44 13.58
CA LEU A 44 -0.18 0.27 13.48
C LEU A 44 -0.09 1.38 14.53
N GLU A 45 -1.17 2.13 14.71
CA GLU A 45 -1.20 3.23 15.69
C GLU A 45 -1.04 2.71 17.10
N ASN A 46 -1.52 1.52 17.38
CA ASN A 46 -1.43 0.89 18.70
C ASN A 46 -0.16 0.06 18.89
N GLY A 47 0.72 0.04 17.89
CA GLY A 47 1.97 -0.70 18.01
C GLY A 47 1.82 -2.20 17.86
N GLN A 48 0.68 -2.68 17.39
CA GLN A 48 0.42 -4.11 17.25
C GLN A 48 0.89 -4.67 15.91
N THR A 49 1.22 -3.82 14.97
CA THR A 49 1.88 -4.22 13.74
C THR A 49 2.98 -3.20 13.45
N ASP A 50 4.02 -3.63 12.74
CA ASP A 50 5.17 -2.77 12.46
C ASP A 50 4.95 -1.94 11.21
N TYR A 51 4.05 -2.38 10.35
CA TYR A 51 3.81 -1.70 9.08
C TYR A 51 2.40 -2.02 8.57
N VAL A 52 1.92 -1.17 7.67
CA VAL A 52 0.73 -1.46 6.87
C VAL A 52 1.07 -1.08 5.44
N SER A 53 0.77 -1.98 4.52
CA SER A 53 1.05 -1.79 3.10
C SER A 53 -0.23 -1.94 2.31
N LEU A 54 -0.44 -1.04 1.34
CA LEU A 54 -1.63 -1.04 0.50
C LEU A 54 -1.16 -0.94 -0.96
N ALA A 55 -1.49 -1.95 -1.77
CA ALA A 55 -1.03 -2.01 -3.14
C ALA A 55 -2.21 -2.07 -4.11
N GLN A 56 -2.04 -1.42 -5.25
CA GLN A 56 -3.00 -1.51 -6.37
C GLN A 56 -2.33 -2.32 -7.45
N LEU A 57 -2.76 -3.56 -7.62
CA LEU A 57 -2.07 -4.54 -8.44
C LEU A 57 -2.83 -4.83 -9.73
N ASN A 58 -2.07 -5.20 -10.76
CA ASN A 58 -2.61 -5.57 -12.07
C ASN A 58 -3.42 -4.45 -12.71
N GLN A 59 -2.94 -3.21 -12.55
CA GLN A 59 -3.59 -2.04 -13.12
C GLN A 59 -2.54 -0.97 -13.34
N GLU A 60 -2.87 -0.01 -14.19
CA GLU A 60 -1.93 1.06 -14.51
C GLU A 60 -2.03 2.16 -13.48
N VAL A 61 -1.05 2.21 -12.61
CA VAL A 61 -0.93 3.28 -11.61
C VAL A 61 0.53 3.71 -11.57
N ASP A 62 0.75 4.98 -11.23
CA ASP A 62 2.12 5.48 -11.09
C ASP A 62 2.75 4.95 -9.81
N ILE A 63 1.98 4.91 -8.75
CA ILE A 63 2.43 4.39 -7.45
C ILE A 63 1.71 3.07 -7.22
N GLU A 64 2.48 2.01 -7.11
CA GLU A 64 1.92 0.67 -6.96
C GLU A 64 1.66 0.32 -5.50
N VAL A 65 2.48 0.85 -4.58
CA VAL A 65 2.38 0.52 -3.16
C VAL A 65 2.53 1.78 -2.33
N VAL A 66 1.66 1.90 -1.32
CA VAL A 66 1.83 2.90 -0.27
C VAL A 66 1.96 2.11 1.03
N GLN A 67 2.96 2.44 1.85
CA GLN A 67 3.10 1.76 3.12
C GLN A 67 3.44 2.74 4.22
N ALA A 68 3.10 2.36 5.43
CA ALA A 68 3.36 3.19 6.60
C ALA A 68 4.08 2.38 7.66
N VAL A 69 4.99 3.05 8.35
CA VAL A 69 5.65 2.50 9.53
C VAL A 69 5.52 3.51 10.65
N GLY A 70 5.50 3.01 11.89
CA GLY A 70 5.40 3.87 13.05
C GLY A 70 6.73 3.99 13.74
N GLU A 71 7.00 5.17 14.29
CA GLU A 71 8.21 5.41 15.05
C GLU A 71 7.96 6.51 16.06
N MET A 72 8.07 6.15 17.34
CA MET A 72 7.97 7.12 18.44
C MET A 72 6.69 7.95 18.40
N GLY A 73 5.56 7.31 18.08
CA GLY A 73 4.27 7.99 18.08
C GLY A 73 3.97 8.76 16.81
N MET A 74 4.88 8.75 15.85
CA MET A 74 4.66 9.40 14.57
C MET A 74 4.81 8.37 13.46
N PHE A 75 4.47 8.75 12.23
CA PHE A 75 4.40 7.80 11.13
C PHE A 75 5.14 8.33 9.92
N THR A 76 5.71 7.40 9.16
CA THR A 76 6.31 7.67 7.86
C THR A 76 5.49 6.95 6.81
N VAL A 77 5.08 7.67 5.77
CA VAL A 77 4.40 7.08 4.62
C VAL A 77 5.40 7.03 3.47
N GLU A 78 5.51 5.85 2.86
CA GLU A 78 6.36 5.65 1.69
C GLU A 78 5.48 5.29 0.50
N ALA A 79 5.85 5.82 -0.67
CA ALA A 79 5.15 5.55 -1.91
C ALA A 79 6.15 4.97 -2.89
N LEU A 80 5.85 3.78 -3.41
CA LEU A 80 6.74 3.05 -4.28
C LEU A 80 6.18 3.06 -5.70
N PRO A 81 6.94 3.63 -6.67
CA PRO A 81 6.48 3.65 -8.05
C PRO A 81 6.31 2.26 -8.62
N SER A 82 5.41 2.16 -9.57
CA SER A 82 5.17 0.92 -10.29
C SER A 82 6.44 0.47 -11.00
N LYS A 83 6.61 -0.86 -11.13
CA LYS A 83 7.75 -1.42 -11.84
C LYS A 83 7.80 -1.00 -13.30
N ASN A 84 6.68 -0.53 -13.85
CA ASN A 84 6.59 -0.07 -15.22
C ASN A 84 6.76 1.44 -15.34
N SER A 85 6.95 2.13 -14.22
CA SER A 85 7.12 3.58 -14.21
C SER A 85 8.57 3.95 -14.52
N PRO A 86 8.81 5.07 -15.21
CA PRO A 86 10.17 5.58 -15.36
C PRO A 86 10.78 5.98 -14.02
N GLU A 87 9.96 6.09 -12.97
CA GLU A 87 10.44 6.45 -11.64
C GLU A 87 10.76 5.23 -10.78
N LYS A 88 10.70 4.02 -11.35
CA LYS A 88 10.98 2.81 -10.54
C LYS A 88 12.38 2.91 -9.95
N GLY A 89 12.54 2.32 -8.77
CA GLY A 89 13.80 2.40 -8.06
C GLY A 89 13.92 3.60 -7.15
N LYS A 90 12.95 4.51 -7.20
CA LYS A 90 12.86 5.60 -6.24
C LYS A 90 11.86 5.25 -5.15
N ILE A 91 12.05 5.83 -3.98
CA ILE A 91 11.08 5.73 -2.89
C ILE A 91 10.74 7.16 -2.49
N TYR A 92 9.46 7.50 -2.63
CA TYR A 92 8.95 8.77 -2.12
C TYR A 92 8.54 8.56 -0.68
N TYR A 93 8.88 9.50 0.20
CA TYR A 93 8.54 9.32 1.61
C TYR A 93 8.23 10.64 2.27
N LYS A 94 7.43 10.57 3.33
CA LYS A 94 7.08 11.73 4.13
C LYS A 94 7.06 11.29 5.58
N GLU A 95 7.86 11.95 6.40
CA GLU A 95 8.08 11.56 7.78
C GLU A 95 7.35 12.48 8.76
N HIS A 96 7.30 12.05 10.01
CA HIS A 96 6.79 12.85 11.12
C HIS A 96 5.31 13.20 10.96
N LEU A 97 4.54 12.25 10.44
CA LEU A 97 3.11 12.44 10.25
C LEU A 97 2.36 12.00 11.50
N ASP A 98 1.30 12.73 11.84
CA ASP A 98 0.37 12.25 12.86
C ASP A 98 -0.55 11.20 12.24
N GLU A 99 -1.36 10.57 13.11
CA GLU A 99 -2.22 9.48 12.65
C GLU A 99 -3.26 9.95 11.63
N TYR A 100 -3.77 11.16 11.78
CA TYR A 100 -4.79 11.65 10.86
C TYR A 100 -4.22 11.89 9.47
N SER A 101 -3.03 12.46 9.39
CA SER A 101 -2.37 12.68 8.12
C SER A 101 -2.05 11.35 7.43
N MET A 102 -1.54 10.39 8.20
CA MET A 102 -1.27 9.07 7.66
C MET A 102 -2.54 8.42 7.11
N GLN A 103 -3.62 8.46 7.89
CA GLN A 103 -4.89 7.88 7.46
C GLN A 103 -5.39 8.54 6.18
N HIS A 104 -5.21 9.86 6.08
CA HIS A 104 -5.67 10.60 4.92
C HIS A 104 -4.97 10.16 3.63
N TYR A 105 -3.66 9.94 3.70
CA TYR A 105 -2.92 9.45 2.54
C TYR A 105 -3.41 8.07 2.11
N PHE A 106 -3.64 7.19 3.07
CA PHE A 106 -4.13 5.84 2.76
C PHE A 106 -5.54 5.86 2.19
N HIS A 107 -6.41 6.67 2.76
CA HIS A 107 -7.79 6.77 2.29
C HIS A 107 -7.82 7.25 0.83
N ALA A 108 -7.09 8.31 0.53
CA ALA A 108 -7.06 8.85 -0.82
C ALA A 108 -6.50 7.83 -1.80
N TYR A 109 -5.43 7.13 -1.41
CA TYR A 109 -4.85 6.11 -2.28
C TYR A 109 -5.80 4.94 -2.49
N PHE A 110 -6.49 4.52 -1.42
CA PHE A 110 -7.46 3.42 -1.54
C PHE A 110 -8.53 3.76 -2.57
N GLU A 111 -9.00 4.98 -2.57
CA GLU A 111 -10.11 5.38 -3.44
C GLU A 111 -9.68 5.75 -4.85
N THR A 112 -8.49 6.29 -5.02
CA THR A 112 -8.09 6.86 -6.31
C THR A 112 -6.92 6.15 -6.97
N GLY A 113 -6.14 5.38 -6.20
CA GLY A 113 -4.89 4.81 -6.71
C GLY A 113 -3.78 5.84 -6.86
N LYS A 114 -3.97 7.03 -6.32
CA LYS A 114 -3.00 8.11 -6.42
C LYS A 114 -2.60 8.62 -5.06
N VAL A 115 -1.35 9.07 -4.94
CA VAL A 115 -0.85 9.66 -3.71
C VAL A 115 -1.04 11.18 -3.81
N LYS A 116 -1.83 11.71 -2.89
CA LYS A 116 -2.12 13.14 -2.87
C LYS A 116 -0.87 13.90 -2.44
N GLY A 117 -0.53 14.93 -3.22
CA GLY A 117 0.61 15.78 -2.86
C GLY A 117 1.96 15.10 -2.97
N LEU A 118 2.09 14.13 -3.87
CA LEU A 118 3.34 13.40 -4.03
C LEU A 118 4.53 14.33 -4.28
N GLU A 119 4.31 15.46 -4.93
CA GLU A 119 5.38 16.41 -5.21
C GLU A 119 5.96 17.01 -3.93
N SER A 120 5.28 16.89 -2.80
CA SER A 120 5.79 17.38 -1.53
C SER A 120 6.59 16.32 -0.77
N PHE A 121 6.64 15.10 -1.27
CA PHE A 121 7.39 14.01 -0.65
C PHE A 121 8.87 14.16 -0.97
N GLU A 122 9.69 13.66 -0.06
CA GLU A 122 11.12 13.53 -0.33
C GLU A 122 11.34 12.26 -1.13
N VAL A 123 12.49 12.17 -1.78
CA VAL A 123 12.81 11.06 -2.67
C VAL A 123 14.17 10.49 -2.28
N ARG A 124 14.24 9.16 -2.23
CA ARG A 124 15.53 8.48 -2.09
C ARG A 124 15.54 7.32 -3.08
N LYS A 125 16.73 6.84 -3.39
CA LYS A 125 16.86 5.65 -4.23
C LYS A 125 16.80 4.41 -3.37
N SER A 126 16.12 3.40 -3.86
CA SER A 126 16.02 2.14 -3.15
C SER A 126 17.26 1.28 -3.39
#